data_ae4565219bad80136516e4283b90ed5c
#
_entry.id   ae4565219bad80136516e4283b90ed5c
#
_cell.length_a   1.000
_cell.length_b   1.000
_cell.length_c   1.000
_cell.angle_alpha   90.00
_cell.angle_beta   90.00
_cell.angle_gamma   90.00
#
_symmetry.space_group_name_H-M   'P 1'
#
loop_
_entity.id
_entity.type
_entity.pdbx_description
1 polymer ?
#
loop_
_entity_poly.entity_id
_entity_poly.type
_entity_poly.pdbx_seq_one_letter_code
_entity_poly.pdbx_strand_id
1 'polypeptide(L)'
;MVLLAIAGSLPELAITISAAKSGHLGLAAGNLIGGIATATMVLVICDLFAPRPLTFLVGSLVPVLEGLLVVLTVSVALMGALLPKSIVIAGRLSPASLAVVVVWIGGIWVLNRVRLHPKWEVVMAGGQPGRPHRRVRHPVADAARAKHSMTRVATLFGISAAVTFLAGVALEISGNELANRAGMNGVVFGATVLALASALPEISSGIEAVRLGDHQLAMGDIFGGNAFQLCLFVLADLVAAKPILPTTGRSIAWLASLSLVLTVMYVGGVIVRPSRPHRLGPESILALLFYVVGIIGLLRITG
;
A
#
# COMPACT_ATOMS: atom_id res chain seq x y z
N MET A 1 -13.90 3.32 2.32
CA MET A 1 -12.69 2.58 1.92
C MET A 1 -12.04 3.19 0.68
N VAL A 2 -12.68 3.21 -0.53
CA VAL A 2 -12.05 3.77 -1.74
C VAL A 2 -11.56 5.21 -1.55
N LEU A 3 -12.39 6.10 -0.96
CA LEU A 3 -11.99 7.48 -0.67
C LEU A 3 -10.82 7.56 0.31
N LEU A 4 -10.75 6.64 1.30
CA LEU A 4 -9.65 6.59 2.25
C LEU A 4 -8.37 6.11 1.56
N ALA A 5 -8.45 5.07 0.72
CA ALA A 5 -7.31 4.60 -0.06
C ALA A 5 -6.75 5.70 -1.00
N ILE A 6 -7.63 6.44 -1.69
CA ILE A 6 -7.23 7.57 -2.54
C ILE A 6 -6.59 8.69 -1.69
N ALA A 7 -7.19 9.01 -0.55
CA ALA A 7 -6.69 10.07 0.33
C ALA A 7 -5.34 9.68 0.97
N GLY A 8 -5.18 8.42 1.37
CA GLY A 8 -3.91 7.89 1.89
C GLY A 8 -2.80 7.92 0.84
N SER A 9 -3.13 7.65 -0.42
CA SER A 9 -2.15 7.63 -1.52
C SER A 9 -1.90 8.99 -2.19
N LEU A 10 -2.29 10.10 -1.57
CA LEU A 10 -2.03 11.44 -2.11
C LEU A 10 -0.53 11.78 -2.26
N PRO A 11 0.35 11.42 -1.31
CA PRO A 11 1.78 11.62 -1.49
C PRO A 11 2.32 10.88 -2.72
N GLU A 12 1.95 9.58 -2.87
CA GLU A 12 2.35 8.74 -4.01
C GLU A 12 1.82 9.29 -5.33
N LEU A 13 0.58 9.79 -5.34
CA LEU A 13 -0.01 10.45 -6.49
C LEU A 13 0.82 11.68 -6.91
N ALA A 14 1.16 12.54 -5.95
CA ALA A 14 1.94 13.75 -6.19
C ALA A 14 3.35 13.43 -6.70
N ILE A 15 4.04 12.51 -6.03
CA ILE A 15 5.36 12.02 -6.41
C ILE A 15 5.31 11.44 -7.83
N THR A 16 4.32 10.60 -8.11
CA THR A 16 4.18 9.93 -9.42
C THR A 16 3.97 10.94 -10.55
N ILE A 17 3.08 11.93 -10.37
CA ILE A 17 2.83 12.97 -11.37
C ILE A 17 4.08 13.82 -11.58
N SER A 18 4.72 14.27 -10.51
CA SER A 18 5.93 15.10 -10.58
C SER A 18 7.08 14.35 -11.26
N ALA A 19 7.38 13.14 -10.83
CA ALA A 19 8.44 12.31 -11.39
C ALA A 19 8.18 11.92 -12.86
N ALA A 20 6.94 11.59 -13.22
CA ALA A 20 6.57 11.29 -14.60
C ALA A 20 6.72 12.51 -15.52
N LYS A 21 6.32 13.70 -15.05
CA LYS A 21 6.47 14.97 -15.78
C LYS A 21 7.93 15.36 -15.95
N SER A 22 8.76 15.14 -14.93
CA SER A 22 10.20 15.47 -14.92
C SER A 22 11.07 14.38 -15.61
N GLY A 23 10.47 13.25 -16.01
CA GLY A 23 11.19 12.14 -16.64
C GLY A 23 11.93 11.21 -15.68
N HIS A 24 11.75 11.36 -14.36
CA HIS A 24 12.37 10.55 -13.31
C HIS A 24 11.62 9.20 -13.12
N LEU A 25 11.47 8.43 -14.20
CA LEU A 25 10.60 7.25 -14.24
C LEU A 25 11.05 6.13 -13.30
N GLY A 26 12.36 5.97 -13.11
CA GLY A 26 12.91 5.00 -12.15
C GLY A 26 12.51 5.32 -10.71
N LEU A 27 12.53 6.59 -10.35
CA LEU A 27 12.12 7.07 -9.03
C LEU A 27 10.62 6.86 -8.81
N ALA A 28 9.77 7.19 -9.80
CA ALA A 28 8.33 6.95 -9.73
C ALA A 28 8.01 5.46 -9.56
N ALA A 29 8.58 4.59 -10.41
CA ALA A 29 8.33 3.16 -10.36
C ALA A 29 8.89 2.52 -9.08
N GLY A 30 10.08 2.97 -8.62
CA GLY A 30 10.66 2.56 -7.35
C GLY A 30 9.77 2.91 -6.16
N ASN A 31 9.24 4.14 -6.12
CA ASN A 31 8.31 4.58 -5.08
C ASN A 31 6.99 3.78 -5.12
N LEU A 32 6.41 3.56 -6.31
CA LEU A 32 5.13 2.85 -6.42
C LEU A 32 5.26 1.37 -6.02
N ILE A 33 6.24 0.64 -6.49
CA ILE A 33 6.36 -0.80 -6.19
C ILE A 33 7.11 -1.03 -4.88
N GLY A 34 8.20 -0.28 -4.64
CA GLY A 34 8.93 -0.35 -3.38
C GLY A 34 8.11 0.17 -2.20
N GLY A 35 7.22 1.14 -2.44
CA GLY A 35 6.26 1.66 -1.47
C GLY A 35 5.38 0.56 -0.88
N ILE A 36 4.94 -0.42 -1.67
CA ILE A 36 4.16 -1.57 -1.19
C ILE A 36 4.95 -2.39 -0.16
N ALA A 37 6.23 -2.66 -0.44
CA ALA A 37 7.09 -3.36 0.50
C ALA A 37 7.28 -2.55 1.79
N THR A 38 7.52 -1.23 1.67
CA THR A 38 7.69 -0.31 2.79
C THR A 38 6.39 -0.17 3.60
N ALA A 39 5.24 0.00 2.94
CA ALA A 39 3.93 0.07 3.59
C ALA A 39 3.60 -1.24 4.33
N THR A 40 4.02 -2.39 3.81
CA THR A 40 3.89 -3.65 4.56
C THR A 40 4.72 -3.63 5.85
N MET A 41 5.88 -2.94 5.89
CA MET A 41 6.64 -2.75 7.13
C MET A 41 5.92 -1.84 8.13
N VAL A 42 4.99 -0.99 7.71
CA VAL A 42 4.14 -0.23 8.63
C VAL A 42 3.29 -1.17 9.50
N LEU A 43 2.86 -2.32 8.99
CA LEU A 43 2.16 -3.33 9.80
C LEU A 43 3.06 -3.88 10.93
N VAL A 44 4.37 -4.07 10.67
CA VAL A 44 5.35 -4.45 11.71
C VAL A 44 5.43 -3.37 12.78
N ILE A 45 5.45 -2.10 12.37
CA ILE A 45 5.45 -0.96 13.30
C ILE A 45 4.16 -0.95 14.12
N CYS A 46 3.01 -1.14 13.48
CA CYS A 46 1.71 -1.21 14.16
C CYS A 46 1.64 -2.36 15.18
N ASP A 47 2.26 -3.51 14.89
CA ASP A 47 2.35 -4.64 15.83
C ASP A 47 3.07 -4.27 17.12
N LEU A 48 4.07 -3.36 17.08
CA LEU A 48 4.77 -2.90 18.29
C LEU A 48 3.86 -2.11 19.24
N PHE A 49 2.83 -1.46 18.70
CA PHE A 49 1.86 -0.67 19.47
C PHE A 49 0.60 -1.46 19.83
N ALA A 50 0.39 -2.62 19.22
CA ALA A 50 -0.74 -3.50 19.50
C ALA A 50 -0.49 -4.38 20.72
N PRO A 51 -1.53 -4.79 21.46
CA PRO A 51 -1.40 -5.72 22.60
C PRO A 51 -1.00 -7.13 22.17
N ARG A 52 -1.30 -7.49 20.92
CA ARG A 52 -0.96 -8.74 20.23
C ARG A 52 -0.79 -8.46 18.74
N PRO A 53 -0.16 -9.36 17.95
CA PRO A 53 -0.03 -9.16 16.51
C PRO A 53 -1.37 -8.83 15.82
N LEU A 54 -1.37 -7.89 14.88
CA LEU A 54 -2.58 -7.49 14.15
C LEU A 54 -3.25 -8.69 13.45
N THR A 55 -2.45 -9.59 12.93
CA THR A 55 -2.89 -10.84 12.28
C THR A 55 -3.72 -11.72 13.21
N PHE A 56 -3.42 -11.69 14.52
CA PHE A 56 -4.20 -12.38 15.54
C PHE A 56 -5.46 -11.62 15.94
N LEU A 57 -5.42 -10.29 15.97
CA LEU A 57 -6.52 -9.43 16.44
C LEU A 57 -7.61 -9.25 15.40
N VAL A 58 -7.28 -9.36 14.11
CA VAL A 58 -8.26 -9.23 13.02
C VAL A 58 -9.19 -10.44 12.98
N GLY A 59 -10.48 -10.20 13.20
CA GLY A 59 -11.54 -11.22 13.22
C GLY A 59 -12.29 -11.42 11.90
N SER A 60 -11.77 -10.92 10.77
CA SER A 60 -12.46 -10.86 9.48
C SER A 60 -11.57 -11.37 8.36
N LEU A 61 -12.16 -11.97 7.32
CA LEU A 61 -11.47 -12.35 6.09
C LEU A 61 -11.23 -11.18 5.12
N VAL A 62 -11.76 -10.01 5.42
CA VAL A 62 -11.62 -8.83 4.54
C VAL A 62 -10.16 -8.48 4.29
N PRO A 63 -9.27 -8.38 5.30
CA PRO A 63 -7.84 -8.12 5.05
C PRO A 63 -7.14 -9.21 4.25
N VAL A 64 -7.57 -10.46 4.36
CA VAL A 64 -7.06 -11.56 3.51
C VAL A 64 -7.38 -11.29 2.06
N LEU A 65 -8.63 -10.92 1.76
CA LEU A 65 -9.05 -10.60 0.39
C LEU A 65 -8.38 -9.33 -0.14
N GLU A 66 -8.19 -8.32 0.71
CA GLU A 66 -7.44 -7.11 0.37
C GLU A 66 -5.97 -7.44 0.06
N GLY A 67 -5.31 -8.25 0.88
CA GLY A 67 -3.96 -8.73 0.62
C GLY A 67 -3.85 -9.58 -0.65
N LEU A 68 -4.83 -10.45 -0.93
CA LEU A 68 -4.89 -11.19 -2.20
C LEU A 68 -5.08 -10.26 -3.40
N LEU A 69 -5.83 -9.18 -3.26
CA LEU A 69 -5.94 -8.15 -4.30
C LEU A 69 -4.59 -7.46 -4.55
N VAL A 70 -3.82 -7.15 -3.49
CA VAL A 70 -2.44 -6.64 -3.64
C VAL A 70 -1.58 -7.66 -4.39
N VAL A 71 -1.61 -8.93 -3.99
CA VAL A 71 -0.85 -9.99 -4.67
C VAL A 71 -1.20 -10.04 -6.16
N LEU A 72 -2.48 -9.97 -6.49
CA LEU A 72 -2.93 -10.03 -7.88
C LEU A 72 -2.50 -8.80 -8.69
N THR A 73 -2.67 -7.59 -8.15
CA THR A 73 -2.26 -6.35 -8.83
C THR A 73 -0.75 -6.25 -8.99
N VAL A 74 0.04 -6.63 -7.98
CA VAL A 74 1.51 -6.68 -8.06
C VAL A 74 1.97 -7.73 -9.08
N SER A 75 1.31 -8.90 -9.13
CA SER A 75 1.62 -9.93 -10.13
C SER A 75 1.39 -9.43 -11.56
N VAL A 76 0.29 -8.71 -11.82
CA VAL A 76 0.02 -8.10 -13.12
C VAL A 76 1.06 -7.02 -13.45
N ALA A 77 1.45 -6.19 -12.48
CA ALA A 77 2.50 -5.20 -12.67
C ALA A 77 3.86 -5.85 -12.96
N LEU A 78 4.20 -6.96 -12.27
CA LEU A 78 5.40 -7.75 -12.53
C LEU A 78 5.40 -8.31 -13.94
N MET A 79 4.30 -8.88 -14.41
CA MET A 79 4.15 -9.33 -15.79
C MET A 79 4.38 -8.17 -16.77
N GLY A 80 3.84 -6.99 -16.46
CA GLY A 80 4.01 -5.77 -17.24
C GLY A 80 5.44 -5.29 -17.34
N ALA A 81 6.22 -5.43 -16.26
CA ALA A 81 7.64 -5.08 -16.24
C ALA A 81 8.50 -6.00 -17.14
N LEU A 82 7.99 -7.19 -17.45
CA LEU A 82 8.65 -8.17 -18.32
C LEU A 82 8.20 -8.07 -19.79
N LEU A 83 7.17 -7.25 -20.10
CA LEU A 83 6.69 -7.07 -21.46
C LEU A 83 7.71 -6.29 -22.32
N PRO A 84 7.77 -6.58 -23.63
CA PRO A 84 8.52 -5.74 -24.57
C PRO A 84 7.99 -4.30 -24.58
N LYS A 85 8.91 -3.33 -24.67
CA LYS A 85 8.58 -1.88 -24.71
C LYS A 85 7.73 -1.48 -25.93
N SER A 86 7.72 -2.31 -26.97
CA SER A 86 6.96 -2.09 -28.20
C SER A 86 5.46 -2.37 -28.06
N ILE A 87 5.07 -3.11 -27.02
CA ILE A 87 3.66 -3.43 -26.77
C ILE A 87 3.01 -2.28 -26.02
N VAL A 88 2.33 -1.39 -26.75
CA VAL A 88 1.68 -0.20 -26.20
C VAL A 88 0.26 -0.06 -26.74
N ILE A 89 -0.64 0.46 -25.89
CA ILE A 89 -2.02 0.82 -26.26
C ILE A 89 -2.06 2.33 -26.48
N ALA A 90 -2.66 2.75 -27.60
CA ALA A 90 -2.77 4.16 -28.00
C ALA A 90 -1.40 4.92 -28.00
N GLY A 91 -0.29 4.20 -28.23
CA GLY A 91 1.07 4.73 -28.29
C GLY A 91 1.65 5.22 -26.96
N ARG A 92 0.95 5.09 -25.85
CA ARG A 92 1.35 5.67 -24.55
C ARG A 92 1.18 4.76 -23.36
N LEU A 93 0.16 3.91 -23.34
CA LEU A 93 -0.22 3.12 -22.18
C LEU A 93 0.36 1.70 -22.23
N SER A 94 0.86 1.20 -21.11
CA SER A 94 1.16 -0.21 -20.96
C SER A 94 -0.15 -1.02 -20.83
N PRO A 95 -0.30 -2.14 -21.55
CA PRO A 95 -1.42 -3.05 -21.32
C PRO A 95 -1.54 -3.50 -19.87
N ALA A 96 -0.41 -3.69 -19.19
CA ALA A 96 -0.38 -4.09 -17.80
C ALA A 96 -0.89 -3.02 -16.84
N SER A 97 -0.58 -1.73 -17.09
CA SER A 97 -1.11 -0.63 -16.29
C SER A 97 -2.64 -0.58 -16.36
N LEU A 98 -3.24 -0.78 -17.55
CA LEU A 98 -4.70 -0.89 -17.70
C LEU A 98 -5.25 -2.15 -17.03
N ALA A 99 -4.56 -3.30 -17.18
CA ALA A 99 -4.98 -4.55 -16.54
C ALA A 99 -5.00 -4.44 -15.01
N VAL A 100 -4.03 -3.75 -14.40
CA VAL A 100 -4.02 -3.44 -12.96
C VAL A 100 -5.29 -2.71 -12.54
N VAL A 101 -5.70 -1.67 -13.28
CA VAL A 101 -6.93 -0.92 -12.97
C VAL A 101 -8.17 -1.80 -13.08
N VAL A 102 -8.27 -2.62 -14.13
CA VAL A 102 -9.40 -3.56 -14.31
C VAL A 102 -9.47 -4.56 -13.16
N VAL A 103 -8.33 -5.14 -12.78
CA VAL A 103 -8.21 -6.08 -11.66
C VAL A 103 -8.58 -5.39 -10.34
N TRP A 104 -8.12 -4.18 -10.12
CA TRP A 104 -8.44 -3.42 -8.90
C TRP A 104 -9.95 -3.11 -8.82
N ILE A 105 -10.58 -2.63 -9.90
CA ILE A 105 -12.03 -2.37 -9.94
C ILE A 105 -12.80 -3.65 -9.66
N GLY A 106 -12.44 -4.76 -10.31
CA GLY A 106 -13.06 -6.08 -10.08
C GLY A 106 -12.88 -6.54 -8.64
N GLY A 107 -11.68 -6.36 -8.07
CA GLY A 107 -11.37 -6.69 -6.67
C GLY A 107 -12.20 -5.87 -5.68
N ILE A 108 -12.32 -4.56 -5.88
CA ILE A 108 -13.18 -3.69 -5.06
C ILE A 108 -14.66 -4.12 -5.13
N TRP A 109 -15.13 -4.50 -6.31
CA TRP A 109 -16.49 -5.01 -6.47
C TRP A 109 -16.71 -6.31 -5.68
N VAL A 110 -15.78 -7.26 -5.74
CA VAL A 110 -15.81 -8.51 -4.95
C VAL A 110 -15.75 -8.20 -3.45
N LEU A 111 -14.82 -7.37 -3.01
CA LEU A 111 -14.68 -6.96 -1.61
C LEU A 111 -15.96 -6.32 -1.07
N ASN A 112 -16.58 -5.43 -1.83
CA ASN A 112 -17.84 -4.81 -1.42
C ASN A 112 -18.96 -5.84 -1.28
N ARG A 113 -19.03 -6.81 -2.20
CA ARG A 113 -20.03 -7.88 -2.14
C ARG A 113 -19.85 -8.80 -0.93
N VAL A 114 -18.59 -9.16 -0.60
CA VAL A 114 -18.27 -9.98 0.58
C VAL A 114 -18.57 -9.24 1.89
N ARG A 115 -18.30 -7.94 1.94
CA ARG A 115 -18.61 -7.11 3.12
C ARG A 115 -20.11 -6.99 3.39
N LEU A 116 -20.92 -6.92 2.33
CA LEU A 116 -22.38 -6.79 2.46
C LEU A 116 -23.04 -8.14 2.79
N HIS A 117 -22.45 -9.26 2.34
CA HIS A 117 -22.97 -10.60 2.54
C HIS A 117 -21.86 -11.55 3.01
N PRO A 118 -21.41 -11.44 4.28
CA PRO A 118 -20.36 -12.31 4.79
C PRO A 118 -20.86 -13.76 4.83
N LYS A 119 -20.31 -14.61 3.95
CA LYS A 119 -20.61 -16.05 3.91
C LYS A 119 -19.76 -16.86 4.90
N TRP A 120 -18.74 -16.25 5.48
CA TRP A 120 -17.75 -16.88 6.35
C TRP A 120 -17.64 -16.10 7.64
N GLU A 121 -17.83 -16.79 8.75
CA GLU A 121 -17.53 -16.28 10.09
C GLU A 121 -16.27 -16.95 10.60
N VAL A 122 -15.37 -16.17 11.18
CA VAL A 122 -14.20 -16.72 11.85
C VAL A 122 -14.66 -17.27 13.20
N VAL A 123 -14.72 -18.60 13.32
CA VAL A 123 -14.98 -19.26 14.59
C VAL A 123 -13.70 -19.24 15.42
N MET A 124 -13.70 -18.51 16.53
CA MET A 124 -12.60 -18.55 17.50
C MET A 124 -12.51 -19.93 18.13
N ALA A 125 -11.28 -20.39 18.41
CA ALA A 125 -11.05 -21.64 19.14
C ALA A 125 -11.78 -21.59 20.49
N GLY A 126 -12.87 -22.34 20.63
CA GLY A 126 -13.78 -22.31 21.79
C GLY A 126 -15.26 -22.35 21.42
N GLY A 127 -15.60 -22.38 20.12
CA GLY A 127 -16.96 -22.70 19.64
C GLY A 127 -18.00 -21.59 19.82
N GLN A 128 -17.64 -20.41 20.31
CA GLN A 128 -18.56 -19.28 20.29
C GLN A 128 -18.45 -18.61 18.91
N PRO A 129 -19.59 -18.48 18.16
CA PRO A 129 -19.64 -17.63 16.99
C PRO A 129 -19.12 -16.26 17.39
N GLY A 130 -18.07 -15.77 16.70
CA GLY A 130 -17.59 -14.43 16.93
C GLY A 130 -18.82 -13.52 16.88
N ARG A 131 -19.09 -12.80 17.96
CA ARG A 131 -20.23 -11.85 17.98
C ARG A 131 -20.13 -11.03 16.71
N PRO A 132 -21.20 -10.99 15.87
CA PRO A 132 -21.16 -10.17 14.67
C PRO A 132 -20.65 -8.82 15.12
N HIS A 133 -19.62 -8.28 14.44
CA HIS A 133 -19.03 -7.01 14.80
C HIS A 133 -20.17 -6.00 14.80
N ARG A 134 -20.83 -5.89 15.96
CA ARG A 134 -21.70 -4.78 16.28
C ARG A 134 -20.82 -3.58 15.93
N ARG A 135 -21.20 -2.83 14.88
CA ARG A 135 -20.51 -1.59 14.53
C ARG A 135 -20.12 -0.97 15.85
N VAL A 136 -18.81 -1.01 16.16
CA VAL A 136 -18.35 -0.37 17.39
C VAL A 136 -18.78 1.07 17.16
N ARG A 137 -19.87 1.47 17.83
CA ARG A 137 -20.23 2.87 17.88
C ARG A 137 -19.02 3.50 18.55
N HIS A 138 -18.20 4.16 17.77
CA HIS A 138 -17.13 4.96 18.29
C HIS A 138 -17.77 6.23 18.85
N PRO A 139 -18.04 6.31 20.16
CA PRO A 139 -18.73 7.48 20.74
C PRO A 139 -17.96 8.77 20.44
N VAL A 140 -16.64 8.65 20.24
CA VAL A 140 -15.78 9.76 19.83
C VAL A 140 -16.05 10.18 18.38
N ALA A 141 -16.23 9.23 17.44
CA ALA A 141 -16.55 9.55 16.04
C ALA A 141 -17.96 10.08 15.87
N ASP A 142 -18.92 9.56 16.64
CA ASP A 142 -20.31 10.04 16.65
C ASP A 142 -20.39 11.44 17.29
N ALA A 143 -19.64 11.70 18.37
CA ALA A 143 -19.53 13.02 18.99
C ALA A 143 -18.80 14.04 18.08
N ALA A 144 -17.77 13.62 17.35
CA ALA A 144 -17.07 14.45 16.37
C ALA A 144 -17.99 14.82 15.19
N ARG A 145 -18.78 13.87 14.68
CA ARG A 145 -19.80 14.13 13.63
C ARG A 145 -20.88 15.11 14.09
N ALA A 146 -21.30 15.04 15.35
CA ALA A 146 -22.30 15.96 15.90
C ALA A 146 -21.75 17.38 16.11
N LYS A 147 -20.43 17.56 16.21
CA LYS A 147 -19.78 18.82 16.61
C LYS A 147 -19.27 19.67 15.44
N HIS A 148 -19.09 19.08 14.26
CA HIS A 148 -18.50 19.76 13.11
C HIS A 148 -19.44 19.81 11.91
N SER A 149 -19.61 21.00 11.31
CA SER A 149 -20.36 21.12 10.06
C SER A 149 -19.62 20.38 8.94
N MET A 150 -20.37 19.78 8.00
CA MET A 150 -19.82 19.08 6.85
C MET A 150 -18.87 19.98 6.03
N THR A 151 -19.21 21.27 5.94
CA THR A 151 -18.37 22.28 5.26
C THR A 151 -17.00 22.40 5.90
N ARG A 152 -16.92 22.47 7.23
CA ARG A 152 -15.64 22.56 7.95
C ARG A 152 -14.77 21.31 7.75
N VAL A 153 -15.39 20.12 7.79
CA VAL A 153 -14.70 18.86 7.55
C VAL A 153 -14.17 18.81 6.11
N ALA A 154 -14.98 19.17 5.12
CA ALA A 154 -14.58 19.21 3.72
C ALA A 154 -13.46 20.22 3.46
N THR A 155 -13.53 21.41 4.07
CA THR A 155 -12.49 22.45 3.94
C THR A 155 -11.15 21.99 4.55
N LEU A 156 -11.18 21.42 5.77
CA LEU A 156 -9.98 20.89 6.41
C LEU A 156 -9.37 19.75 5.59
N PHE A 157 -10.21 18.84 5.10
CA PHE A 157 -9.76 17.76 4.22
C PHE A 157 -9.12 18.31 2.93
N GLY A 158 -9.75 19.29 2.28
CA GLY A 158 -9.22 19.90 1.06
C GLY A 158 -7.88 20.61 1.29
N ILE A 159 -7.75 21.36 2.39
CA ILE A 159 -6.47 22.01 2.75
C ILE A 159 -5.40 20.96 3.03
N SER A 160 -5.72 19.94 3.85
CA SER A 160 -4.76 18.87 4.17
C SER A 160 -4.34 18.11 2.92
N ALA A 161 -5.27 17.79 2.01
CA ALA A 161 -4.97 17.14 0.74
C ALA A 161 -4.05 18.00 -0.14
N ALA A 162 -4.30 19.32 -0.22
CA ALA A 162 -3.45 20.23 -0.98
C ALA A 162 -2.03 20.32 -0.37
N VAL A 163 -1.92 20.43 0.95
CA VAL A 163 -0.62 20.44 1.64
C VAL A 163 0.13 19.12 1.41
N THR A 164 -0.54 17.99 1.53
CA THR A 164 0.05 16.66 1.30
C THR A 164 0.52 16.51 -0.15
N PHE A 165 -0.27 16.98 -1.11
CA PHE A 165 0.11 16.96 -2.52
C PHE A 165 1.35 17.82 -2.80
N LEU A 166 1.38 19.05 -2.29
CA LEU A 166 2.54 19.94 -2.44
C LEU A 166 3.79 19.37 -1.75
N ALA A 167 3.62 18.77 -0.58
CA ALA A 167 4.70 18.08 0.13
C ALA A 167 5.24 16.89 -0.69
N GLY A 168 4.37 16.10 -1.34
CA GLY A 168 4.77 15.01 -2.22
C GLY A 168 5.58 15.49 -3.43
N VAL A 169 5.16 16.61 -4.06
CA VAL A 169 5.94 17.23 -5.15
C VAL A 169 7.31 17.71 -4.65
N ALA A 170 7.35 18.40 -3.51
CA ALA A 170 8.60 18.85 -2.92
C ALA A 170 9.52 17.67 -2.56
N LEU A 171 8.95 16.59 -2.04
CA LEU A 171 9.66 15.37 -1.69
C LEU A 171 10.26 14.68 -2.93
N GLU A 172 9.56 14.68 -4.07
CA GLU A 172 10.08 14.16 -5.33
C GLU A 172 11.25 15.00 -5.84
N ILE A 173 11.09 16.32 -5.91
CA ILE A 173 12.13 17.23 -6.42
C ILE A 173 13.38 17.16 -5.56
N SER A 174 13.24 17.31 -4.24
CA SER A 174 14.37 17.25 -3.30
C SER A 174 14.98 15.86 -3.22
N GLY A 175 14.15 14.82 -3.30
CA GLY A 175 14.56 13.43 -3.30
C GLY A 175 15.38 13.06 -4.52
N ASN A 176 14.98 13.49 -5.71
CA ASN A 176 15.74 13.27 -6.92
C ASN A 176 17.12 13.96 -6.88
N GLU A 177 17.15 15.19 -6.38
CA GLU A 177 18.41 15.92 -6.20
C GLU A 177 19.33 15.21 -5.19
N LEU A 178 18.79 14.75 -4.08
CA LEU A 178 19.51 14.00 -3.07
C LEU A 178 20.05 12.66 -3.61
N ALA A 179 19.23 11.93 -4.38
CA ALA A 179 19.63 10.70 -5.03
C ALA A 179 20.82 10.93 -5.97
N ASN A 180 20.75 11.99 -6.78
CA ASN A 180 21.83 12.36 -7.72
C ASN A 180 23.12 12.72 -6.99
N ARG A 181 23.06 13.51 -5.93
CA ARG A 181 24.23 13.88 -5.10
C ARG A 181 24.84 12.69 -4.38
N ALA A 182 24.00 11.75 -3.95
CA ALA A 182 24.46 10.52 -3.30
C ALA A 182 24.93 9.45 -4.29
N GLY A 183 24.83 9.69 -5.60
CA GLY A 183 25.14 8.70 -6.62
C GLY A 183 24.23 7.47 -6.61
N MET A 184 23.02 7.60 -6.05
CA MET A 184 22.07 6.49 -5.92
C MET A 184 21.21 6.35 -7.18
N ASN A 185 20.95 5.10 -7.55
CA ASN A 185 19.97 4.80 -8.59
C ASN A 185 18.55 5.27 -8.16
N GLY A 186 17.83 5.95 -9.06
CA GLY A 186 16.50 6.48 -8.78
C GLY A 186 15.48 5.42 -8.33
N VAL A 187 15.57 4.18 -8.83
CA VAL A 187 14.71 3.06 -8.37
C VAL A 187 14.98 2.73 -6.90
N VAL A 188 16.27 2.66 -6.53
CA VAL A 188 16.68 2.37 -5.13
C VAL A 188 16.21 3.48 -4.22
N PHE A 189 16.50 4.73 -4.58
CA PHE A 189 16.10 5.88 -3.77
C PHE A 189 14.57 5.97 -3.63
N GLY A 190 13.85 5.76 -4.74
CA GLY A 190 12.38 5.73 -4.75
C GLY A 190 11.81 4.63 -3.85
N ALA A 191 12.40 3.42 -3.91
CA ALA A 191 11.91 2.25 -3.16
C ALA A 191 12.30 2.27 -1.67
N THR A 192 13.23 3.12 -1.25
CA THR A 192 13.72 3.17 0.14
C THR A 192 13.41 4.51 0.80
N VAL A 193 14.21 5.52 0.53
CA VAL A 193 14.11 6.82 1.22
C VAL A 193 12.78 7.51 0.93
N LEU A 194 12.42 7.57 -0.35
CA LEU A 194 11.20 8.25 -0.78
C LEU A 194 9.95 7.48 -0.32
N ALA A 195 9.94 6.15 -0.48
CA ALA A 195 8.85 5.29 -0.02
C ALA A 195 8.66 5.37 1.50
N LEU A 196 9.75 5.42 2.29
CA LEU A 196 9.66 5.59 3.74
C LEU A 196 9.09 6.97 4.12
N ALA A 197 9.54 8.02 3.43
CA ALA A 197 9.06 9.37 3.69
C ALA A 197 7.56 9.54 3.31
N SER A 198 7.12 8.93 2.19
CA SER A 198 5.72 8.96 1.79
C SER A 198 4.82 8.09 2.67
N ALA A 199 5.36 7.05 3.33
CA ALA A 199 4.63 6.19 4.24
C ALA A 199 4.43 6.77 5.66
N LEU A 200 4.96 7.96 5.98
CA LEU A 200 4.76 8.58 7.30
C LEU A 200 3.29 8.81 7.67
N PRO A 201 2.40 9.24 6.75
CA PRO A 201 0.99 9.34 7.02
C PRO A 201 0.35 7.99 7.37
N GLU A 202 0.70 6.91 6.66
CA GLU A 202 0.20 5.55 6.93
C GLU A 202 0.70 5.03 8.29
N ILE A 203 1.93 5.34 8.68
CA ILE A 203 2.44 5.03 10.02
C ILE A 203 1.58 5.72 11.08
N SER A 204 1.27 6.99 10.88
CA SER A 204 0.47 7.77 11.82
C SER A 204 -0.97 7.25 11.91
N SER A 205 -1.65 7.04 10.76
CA SER A 205 -3.02 6.54 10.71
C SER A 205 -3.13 5.10 11.23
N GLY A 206 -2.15 4.25 10.91
CA GLY A 206 -2.09 2.86 11.36
C GLY A 206 -1.93 2.75 12.88
N ILE A 207 -1.00 3.51 13.48
CA ILE A 207 -0.82 3.55 14.93
C ILE A 207 -2.08 4.06 15.62
N GLU A 208 -2.73 5.09 15.09
CA GLU A 208 -3.96 5.62 15.66
C GLU A 208 -5.12 4.62 15.56
N ALA A 209 -5.27 3.93 14.44
CA ALA A 209 -6.26 2.86 14.27
C ALA A 209 -6.05 1.73 15.31
N VAL A 210 -4.79 1.34 15.54
CA VAL A 210 -4.43 0.35 16.58
C VAL A 210 -4.79 0.85 17.98
N ARG A 211 -4.49 2.10 18.32
CA ARG A 211 -4.85 2.72 19.61
C ARG A 211 -6.35 2.78 19.85
N LEU A 212 -7.12 2.99 18.79
CA LEU A 212 -8.58 2.98 18.82
C LEU A 212 -9.16 1.55 18.85
N GLY A 213 -8.32 0.51 18.74
CA GLY A 213 -8.73 -0.90 18.72
C GLY A 213 -9.33 -1.34 17.38
N ASP A 214 -9.24 -0.52 16.33
CA ASP A 214 -9.71 -0.87 14.99
C ASP A 214 -8.57 -1.48 14.15
N HIS A 215 -8.20 -2.69 14.50
CA HIS A 215 -7.10 -3.42 13.84
C HIS A 215 -7.42 -3.76 12.38
N GLN A 216 -8.72 -3.92 12.05
CA GLN A 216 -9.16 -4.15 10.68
C GLN A 216 -8.97 -2.91 9.81
N LEU A 217 -9.20 -1.72 10.37
CA LEU A 217 -8.94 -0.46 9.68
C LEU A 217 -7.45 -0.31 9.39
N ALA A 218 -6.57 -0.59 10.37
CA ALA A 218 -5.12 -0.50 10.19
C ALA A 218 -4.61 -1.40 9.04
N MET A 219 -5.05 -2.67 8.99
CA MET A 219 -4.66 -3.57 7.90
C MET A 219 -5.30 -3.19 6.57
N GLY A 220 -6.58 -2.80 6.59
CA GLY A 220 -7.32 -2.42 5.39
C GLY A 220 -6.82 -1.12 4.74
N ASP A 221 -6.30 -0.19 5.53
CA ASP A 221 -5.66 1.04 5.04
C ASP A 221 -4.40 0.68 4.23
N ILE A 222 -3.53 -0.14 4.78
CA ILE A 222 -2.30 -0.58 4.12
C ILE A 222 -2.57 -1.44 2.88
N PHE A 223 -3.34 -2.51 2.99
CA PHE A 223 -3.59 -3.38 1.83
C PHE A 223 -4.46 -2.71 0.75
N GLY A 224 -5.47 -1.93 1.17
CA GLY A 224 -6.31 -1.17 0.23
C GLY A 224 -5.53 -0.08 -0.50
N GLY A 225 -4.68 0.64 0.22
CA GLY A 225 -3.74 1.63 -0.32
C GLY A 225 -2.76 1.01 -1.31
N ASN A 226 -2.09 -0.08 -0.91
CA ASN A 226 -1.13 -0.81 -1.75
C ASN A 226 -1.75 -1.30 -3.08
N ALA A 227 -2.98 -1.83 -3.04
CA ALA A 227 -3.67 -2.27 -4.26
C ALA A 227 -4.03 -1.09 -5.18
N PHE A 228 -4.44 0.05 -4.61
CA PHE A 228 -4.77 1.27 -5.36
C PHE A 228 -3.52 1.93 -5.95
N GLN A 229 -2.42 1.96 -5.20
CA GLN A 229 -1.16 2.62 -5.57
C GLN A 229 -0.67 2.19 -6.95
N LEU A 230 -0.83 0.92 -7.32
CA LEU A 230 -0.45 0.42 -8.64
C LEU A 230 -1.32 0.96 -9.79
N CYS A 231 -2.55 1.40 -9.51
CA CYS A 231 -3.38 2.07 -10.52
C CYS A 231 -2.74 3.38 -10.99
N LEU A 232 -1.87 3.99 -10.17
CA LEU A 232 -1.14 5.21 -10.52
C LEU A 232 -0.18 5.02 -11.71
N PHE A 233 0.18 3.78 -12.08
CA PHE A 233 0.95 3.53 -13.30
C PHE A 233 0.23 3.99 -14.57
N VAL A 234 -1.10 3.89 -14.64
CA VAL A 234 -1.86 4.44 -15.78
C VAL A 234 -1.67 5.96 -15.86
N LEU A 235 -1.77 6.64 -14.71
CA LEU A 235 -1.57 8.07 -14.65
C LEU A 235 -0.13 8.46 -15.01
N ALA A 236 0.84 7.70 -14.52
CA ALA A 236 2.24 7.88 -14.82
C ALA A 236 2.54 7.69 -16.32
N ASP A 237 1.99 6.65 -16.95
CA ASP A 237 2.10 6.41 -18.40
C ASP A 237 1.51 7.57 -19.21
N LEU A 238 0.33 8.09 -18.79
CA LEU A 238 -0.32 9.22 -19.47
C LEU A 238 0.49 10.52 -19.37
N VAL A 239 1.01 10.82 -18.19
CA VAL A 239 1.79 12.06 -17.93
C VAL A 239 3.15 11.99 -18.62
N ALA A 240 3.83 10.84 -18.57
CA ALA A 240 5.12 10.62 -19.23
C ALA A 240 5.00 10.42 -20.75
N ALA A 241 3.78 10.25 -21.28
CA ALA A 241 3.48 9.92 -22.67
C ALA A 241 4.21 8.67 -23.20
N LYS A 242 4.55 7.73 -22.31
CA LYS A 242 5.24 6.46 -22.63
C LYS A 242 5.02 5.43 -21.51
N PRO A 243 5.02 4.11 -21.81
CA PRO A 243 4.83 3.08 -20.80
C PRO A 243 6.00 3.05 -19.83
N ILE A 244 5.73 3.07 -18.52
CA ILE A 244 6.78 3.06 -17.49
C ILE A 244 7.20 1.66 -17.10
N LEU A 245 6.25 0.75 -16.83
CA LEU A 245 6.54 -0.60 -16.35
C LEU A 245 7.61 -1.35 -17.19
N PRO A 246 7.53 -1.40 -18.54
CA PRO A 246 8.52 -2.11 -19.32
C PRO A 246 9.90 -1.42 -19.39
N THR A 247 10.03 -0.19 -18.91
CA THR A 247 11.29 0.56 -18.97
C THR A 247 12.19 0.34 -17.75
N THR A 248 11.67 -0.24 -16.69
CA THR A 248 12.29 -0.25 -15.34
C THR A 248 13.10 -1.52 -15.03
N GLY A 249 13.02 -2.55 -15.86
CA GLY A 249 13.93 -3.69 -15.84
C GLY A 249 13.92 -4.57 -14.59
N ARG A 250 15.08 -5.19 -14.30
CA ARG A 250 15.23 -6.20 -13.24
C ARG A 250 14.95 -5.69 -11.84
N SER A 251 15.25 -4.44 -11.55
CA SER A 251 15.07 -3.85 -10.22
C SER A 251 13.61 -3.78 -9.81
N ILE A 252 12.72 -3.44 -10.73
CA ILE A 252 11.28 -3.41 -10.48
C ILE A 252 10.72 -4.83 -10.37
N ALA A 253 11.18 -5.77 -11.17
CA ALA A 253 10.79 -7.18 -11.01
C ALA A 253 11.19 -7.72 -9.62
N TRP A 254 12.38 -7.37 -9.14
CA TRP A 254 12.85 -7.72 -7.80
C TRP A 254 11.98 -7.12 -6.72
N LEU A 255 11.68 -5.81 -6.78
CA LEU A 255 10.82 -5.11 -5.82
C LEU A 255 9.39 -5.67 -5.81
N ALA A 256 8.83 -5.97 -6.98
CA ALA A 256 7.51 -6.60 -7.10
C ALA A 256 7.51 -7.98 -6.43
N SER A 257 8.54 -8.79 -6.66
CA SER A 257 8.70 -10.09 -6.01
C SER A 257 8.83 -9.96 -4.49
N LEU A 258 9.60 -8.98 -4.00
CA LEU A 258 9.71 -8.70 -2.57
C LEU A 258 8.35 -8.30 -1.99
N SER A 259 7.62 -7.40 -2.64
CA SER A 259 6.28 -6.96 -2.21
C SER A 259 5.28 -8.12 -2.15
N LEU A 260 5.34 -9.05 -3.13
CA LEU A 260 4.54 -10.27 -3.12
C LEU A 260 4.85 -11.15 -1.90
N VAL A 261 6.13 -11.43 -1.65
CA VAL A 261 6.56 -12.26 -0.51
C VAL A 261 6.07 -11.67 0.81
N LEU A 262 6.30 -10.37 1.02
CA LEU A 262 5.90 -9.68 2.25
C LEU A 262 4.37 -9.69 2.45
N THR A 263 3.62 -9.42 1.39
CA THR A 263 2.14 -9.43 1.44
C THR A 263 1.61 -10.84 1.75
N VAL A 264 2.16 -11.88 1.09
CA VAL A 264 1.76 -13.28 1.33
C VAL A 264 2.09 -13.71 2.75
N MET A 265 3.21 -13.27 3.32
CA MET A 265 3.55 -13.57 4.72
C MET A 265 2.50 -13.03 5.69
N TYR A 266 2.07 -11.78 5.53
CA TYR A 266 1.03 -11.19 6.38
C TYR A 266 -0.34 -11.85 6.17
N VAL A 267 -0.72 -12.12 4.91
CA VAL A 267 -1.95 -12.87 4.60
C VAL A 267 -1.91 -14.26 5.24
N GLY A 268 -0.78 -14.95 5.15
CA GLY A 268 -0.55 -16.24 5.81
C GLY A 268 -0.67 -16.16 7.33
N GLY A 269 -0.11 -15.11 7.94
CA GLY A 269 -0.21 -14.85 9.37
C GLY A 269 -1.66 -14.70 9.85
N VAL A 270 -2.52 -14.00 9.06
CA VAL A 270 -3.95 -13.88 9.36
C VAL A 270 -4.66 -15.23 9.30
N ILE A 271 -4.26 -16.12 8.38
CA ILE A 271 -4.89 -17.44 8.20
C ILE A 271 -4.44 -18.43 9.26
N VAL A 272 -3.12 -18.53 9.51
CA VAL A 272 -2.53 -19.60 10.35
C VAL A 272 -2.76 -19.36 11.85
N ARG A 273 -2.78 -18.13 12.32
CA ARG A 273 -3.02 -17.72 13.72
C ARG A 273 -2.34 -18.62 14.76
N PRO A 274 -1.15 -18.27 15.24
CA PRO A 274 -0.44 -19.09 16.24
C PRO A 274 -1.24 -19.21 17.53
N SER A 275 -1.23 -20.40 18.15
CA SER A 275 -1.97 -20.69 19.39
C SER A 275 -1.48 -19.88 20.60
N ARG A 276 -0.25 -19.40 20.58
CA ARG A 276 0.37 -18.56 21.62
C ARG A 276 1.06 -17.37 20.96
N PRO A 277 0.35 -16.25 20.76
CA PRO A 277 0.94 -15.08 20.14
C PRO A 277 1.96 -14.43 21.08
N HIS A 278 3.20 -14.28 20.61
CA HIS A 278 4.16 -13.36 21.19
C HIS A 278 3.76 -11.92 20.86
N ARG A 279 4.44 -10.95 21.43
CA ARG A 279 4.17 -9.52 21.21
C ARG A 279 4.33 -9.13 19.71
N LEU A 280 5.33 -9.72 19.04
CA LEU A 280 5.47 -9.68 17.58
C LEU A 280 5.14 -11.06 17.02
N GLY A 281 4.33 -11.12 15.96
CA GLY A 281 4.05 -12.35 15.24
C GLY A 281 5.28 -12.86 14.49
N PRO A 282 5.38 -14.18 14.25
CA PRO A 282 6.46 -14.72 13.43
C PRO A 282 6.47 -14.14 12.01
N GLU A 283 5.30 -13.79 11.45
CA GLU A 283 5.15 -13.11 10.18
C GLU A 283 5.83 -11.74 10.17
N SER A 284 5.75 -10.96 11.25
CA SER A 284 6.36 -9.64 11.37
C SER A 284 7.89 -9.73 11.43
N ILE A 285 8.42 -10.71 12.16
CA ILE A 285 9.87 -10.95 12.25
C ILE A 285 10.41 -11.42 10.89
N LEU A 286 9.71 -12.37 10.25
CA LEU A 286 10.10 -12.86 8.92
C LEU A 286 9.99 -11.75 7.87
N ALA A 287 8.92 -10.96 7.89
CA ALA A 287 8.75 -9.85 6.96
C ALA A 287 9.87 -8.81 7.10
N LEU A 288 10.26 -8.46 8.33
CA LEU A 288 11.39 -7.54 8.57
C LEU A 288 12.69 -8.12 8.01
N LEU A 289 12.96 -9.42 8.26
CA LEU A 289 14.16 -10.09 7.74
C LEU A 289 14.18 -10.08 6.20
N PHE A 290 13.07 -10.48 5.56
CA PHE A 290 12.97 -10.51 4.10
C PHE A 290 13.03 -9.10 3.49
N TYR A 291 12.48 -8.09 4.16
CA TYR A 291 12.60 -6.71 3.72
C TYR A 291 14.07 -6.25 3.70
N VAL A 292 14.81 -6.47 4.80
CA VAL A 292 16.23 -6.11 4.88
C VAL A 292 17.05 -6.84 3.80
N VAL A 293 16.88 -8.16 3.68
CA VAL A 293 17.56 -8.96 2.66
C VAL A 293 17.15 -8.51 1.26
N GLY A 294 15.87 -8.20 1.06
CA GLY A 294 15.36 -7.70 -0.22
C GLY A 294 15.95 -6.36 -0.63
N ILE A 295 16.11 -5.42 0.30
CA ILE A 295 16.77 -4.13 0.02
C ILE A 295 18.27 -4.32 -0.26
N ILE A 296 18.95 -5.17 0.50
CA ILE A 296 20.36 -5.51 0.22
C ILE A 296 20.50 -6.13 -1.19
N GLY A 297 19.59 -7.04 -1.57
CA GLY A 297 19.55 -7.61 -2.92
C GLY A 297 19.31 -6.56 -4.00
N LEU A 298 18.41 -5.59 -3.75
CA LEU A 298 18.16 -4.49 -4.68
C LEU A 298 19.43 -3.66 -4.92
N LEU A 299 20.17 -3.32 -3.86
CA LEU A 299 21.43 -2.59 -3.94
C LEU A 299 22.46 -3.34 -4.78
N ARG A 300 22.53 -4.68 -4.70
CA ARG A 300 23.43 -5.51 -5.49
C ARG A 300 23.03 -5.62 -6.96
N ILE A 301 21.75 -5.49 -7.29
CA ILE A 301 21.23 -5.56 -8.66
C ILE A 301 21.44 -4.22 -9.40
N THR A 302 21.50 -3.12 -8.66
CA THR A 302 21.55 -1.75 -9.21
C THR A 302 22.94 -1.12 -9.16
N GLY A 303 23.83 -1.61 -8.33
CA GLY A 303 25.26 -1.23 -8.26
C GLY A 303 26.10 -2.11 -9.14
#